data_a846b0529c71931a676924587ae0507a
#
_entry.id   a846b0529c71931a676924587ae0507a
#
_cell.length_a   1.000
_cell.length_b   1.000
_cell.length_c   1.000
_cell.angle_alpha   90.00
_cell.angle_beta   90.00
_cell.angle_gamma   90.00
#
_symmetry.space_group_name_H-M   'P 1'
#
loop_
_entity.id
_entity.type
_entity.pdbx_description
1 polymer ?
#
loop_
_entity_poly.entity_id
_entity_poly.type
_entity_poly.pdbx_seq_one_letter_code
_entity_poly.pdbx_strand_id
1 'polypeptide(L)'
;EPEAETVHWHADGRMDVWANSQGSFPLRQNMSNLLGVDVSKIKVIPLEVGGAFGAKNTPRVTPVAAILSRKSGKPVKIVLNREEVLKATGPASGAVVTVKMGATKDGILKAAQSRLVFGAGGFPGSPVLRGMQTIFACYQPEHSKVDAYDVVTNAPRVAAYRAPGATVATFCGESTLDELASAIGYDPMDFRIKNASKTGDSNIDDEEYTRIGIVEMLEQVKISDEYNRPIKPSKNGWPVGRGVGIGWWPCGIEISSARVMVNHDGGVDVSIGAVDLHGIRTGTAQVAAETLGIEPDQVNVHTADTEGIPYTGNAAGSRITRTLSQAVFKAGSAVIAQMKGKMAVRFGVDTEFVEYEGGYFYARDNQDSKVSFKDAGAAVTKNGSNIVATASNDPGMRPANGYAMSIADVEVDPETGKIQLTDFTIFQDVGKCVNPTQVENQMQGGAVQGIGWALSEEYVYDDQGLMRNASFLDYRMPTALDLPMIGTVILETPADDGAFGIRGVGEPPIIAPPAAIANAVHDAIGVRMTSLPMSPERVFATMKGSS
;
A
#
# COMPACT_ATOMS: atom_id res chain seq x y z
N GLU A 1 1.16 -14.10 -7.35
CA GLU A 1 2.31 -14.97 -7.65
C GLU A 1 2.50 -15.99 -6.53
N PRO A 2 2.74 -17.29 -6.84
CA PRO A 2 3.07 -18.30 -5.83
C PRO A 2 4.38 -18.01 -5.12
N GLU A 3 4.52 -18.50 -3.89
CA GLU A 3 5.79 -18.52 -3.17
C GLU A 3 6.76 -19.46 -3.89
N ALA A 4 7.97 -18.94 -4.17
CA ALA A 4 9.02 -19.66 -4.88
C ALA A 4 10.39 -19.27 -4.31
N GLU A 5 11.07 -20.22 -3.71
CA GLU A 5 12.31 -19.95 -2.99
C GLU A 5 13.33 -21.05 -3.19
N THR A 6 14.61 -20.67 -3.23
CA THR A 6 15.73 -21.59 -3.31
C THR A 6 16.66 -21.34 -2.14
N VAL A 7 17.10 -22.40 -1.47
CA VAL A 7 18.07 -22.31 -0.37
C VAL A 7 19.23 -23.27 -0.61
N HIS A 8 20.45 -22.75 -0.40
CA HIS A 8 21.65 -23.56 -0.35
C HIS A 8 22.31 -23.42 1.04
N TRP A 9 22.24 -24.49 1.82
CA TRP A 9 22.94 -24.58 3.10
C TRP A 9 24.32 -25.22 2.87
N HIS A 10 25.37 -24.42 2.98
CA HIS A 10 26.75 -24.84 2.75
C HIS A 10 27.30 -25.71 3.88
N ALA A 11 28.32 -26.50 3.57
CA ALA A 11 28.97 -27.37 4.55
C ALA A 11 29.65 -26.63 5.71
N ASP A 12 30.03 -25.36 5.49
CA ASP A 12 30.61 -24.47 6.50
C ASP A 12 29.56 -23.80 7.40
N GLY A 13 28.26 -24.09 7.20
CA GLY A 13 27.15 -23.57 7.96
C GLY A 13 26.59 -22.25 7.47
N ARG A 14 27.14 -21.65 6.41
CA ARG A 14 26.53 -20.49 5.73
C ARG A 14 25.31 -20.92 4.92
N MET A 15 24.44 -19.94 4.62
CA MET A 15 23.20 -20.17 3.89
C MET A 15 22.95 -19.03 2.89
N ASP A 16 22.82 -19.39 1.61
CA ASP A 16 22.31 -18.49 0.57
C ASP A 16 20.83 -18.78 0.33
N VAL A 17 20.02 -17.71 0.34
CA VAL A 17 18.57 -17.77 0.19
C VAL A 17 18.16 -16.84 -0.95
N TRP A 18 17.66 -17.40 -2.04
CA TRP A 18 17.02 -16.68 -3.13
C TRP A 18 15.51 -16.71 -2.92
N ALA A 19 14.92 -15.57 -2.65
CA ALA A 19 13.51 -15.50 -2.23
C ALA A 19 12.72 -14.39 -2.91
N ASN A 20 11.48 -14.70 -3.27
CA ASN A 20 10.49 -13.72 -3.72
C ASN A 20 9.69 -13.16 -2.53
N SER A 21 10.36 -12.64 -1.51
CA SER A 21 9.76 -12.08 -0.29
C SER A 21 9.51 -10.58 -0.39
N GLN A 22 8.72 -10.03 0.56
CA GLN A 22 8.50 -8.58 0.68
C GLN A 22 9.64 -7.85 1.40
N GLY A 23 10.65 -8.57 1.92
CA GLY A 23 11.79 -7.96 2.59
C GLY A 23 12.89 -8.95 2.89
N SER A 24 14.07 -8.73 2.31
CA SER A 24 15.22 -9.61 2.47
C SER A 24 15.75 -9.65 3.91
N PHE A 25 15.81 -8.49 4.58
CA PHE A 25 16.31 -8.41 5.96
C PHE A 25 15.36 -9.01 6.99
N PRO A 26 14.04 -8.74 6.97
CA PRO A 26 13.08 -9.43 7.83
C PRO A 26 13.06 -10.94 7.58
N LEU A 27 13.16 -11.39 6.34
CA LEU A 27 13.28 -12.82 6.04
C LEU A 27 14.55 -13.42 6.66
N ARG A 28 15.70 -12.75 6.50
CA ARG A 28 16.97 -13.14 7.13
C ARG A 28 16.84 -13.31 8.64
N GLN A 29 16.22 -12.34 9.32
CA GLN A 29 16.00 -12.39 10.76
C GLN A 29 15.05 -13.52 11.17
N ASN A 30 13.95 -13.69 10.43
CA ASN A 30 13.02 -14.80 10.69
C ASN A 30 13.67 -16.16 10.51
N MET A 31 14.48 -16.35 9.48
CA MET A 31 15.22 -17.58 9.25
C MET A 31 16.24 -17.86 10.38
N SER A 32 16.93 -16.82 10.85
CA SER A 32 17.83 -16.90 11.99
C SER A 32 17.10 -17.39 13.25
N ASN A 33 15.96 -16.78 13.57
CA ASN A 33 15.16 -17.12 14.74
C ASN A 33 14.59 -18.53 14.66
N LEU A 34 14.07 -18.93 13.50
CA LEU A 34 13.42 -20.24 13.30
C LEU A 34 14.41 -21.41 13.31
N LEU A 35 15.61 -21.20 12.76
CA LEU A 35 16.60 -22.27 12.57
C LEU A 35 17.72 -22.28 13.62
N GLY A 36 17.77 -21.25 14.49
CA GLY A 36 18.85 -21.10 15.48
C GLY A 36 20.22 -20.88 14.83
N VAL A 37 20.27 -20.19 13.70
CA VAL A 37 21.51 -19.89 12.94
C VAL A 37 21.81 -18.41 13.06
N ASP A 38 23.07 -18.05 13.30
CA ASP A 38 23.51 -16.65 13.38
C ASP A 38 23.12 -15.86 12.11
N VAL A 39 22.62 -14.66 12.28
CA VAL A 39 22.24 -13.76 11.19
C VAL A 39 23.41 -13.58 10.20
N SER A 40 24.66 -13.49 10.69
CA SER A 40 25.86 -13.35 9.87
C SER A 40 26.15 -14.52 8.93
N LYS A 41 25.52 -15.66 9.15
CA LYS A 41 25.66 -16.86 8.29
C LYS A 41 24.56 -16.97 7.24
N ILE A 42 23.60 -16.06 7.22
CA ILE A 42 22.47 -16.10 6.29
C ILE A 42 22.57 -14.91 5.34
N LYS A 43 22.66 -15.18 4.05
CA LYS A 43 22.58 -14.21 2.99
C LYS A 43 21.26 -14.36 2.26
N VAL A 44 20.46 -13.29 2.19
CA VAL A 44 19.23 -13.28 1.39
C VAL A 44 19.44 -12.43 0.16
N ILE A 45 19.19 -13.03 -0.99
CA ILE A 45 19.32 -12.44 -2.31
C ILE A 45 17.91 -12.18 -2.82
N PRO A 46 17.50 -10.90 -2.97
CA PRO A 46 16.17 -10.57 -3.45
C PRO A 46 16.00 -10.98 -4.91
N LEU A 47 14.81 -11.51 -5.23
CA LEU A 47 14.37 -11.77 -6.58
C LEU A 47 13.27 -10.77 -6.98
N GLU A 48 12.95 -10.72 -8.27
CA GLU A 48 11.77 -10.00 -8.75
C GLU A 48 10.50 -10.62 -8.15
N VAL A 49 9.57 -9.77 -7.73
CA VAL A 49 8.33 -10.21 -7.05
C VAL A 49 7.11 -9.83 -7.89
N GLY A 50 6.45 -10.82 -8.45
CA GLY A 50 5.27 -10.69 -9.32
C GLY A 50 3.96 -10.49 -8.55
N GLY A 51 4.01 -9.80 -7.41
CA GLY A 51 2.88 -9.52 -6.53
C GLY A 51 2.95 -10.30 -5.21
N ALA A 52 2.58 -9.65 -4.12
CA ALA A 52 2.64 -10.23 -2.78
C ALA A 52 1.46 -9.84 -1.89
N PHE A 53 1.06 -8.57 -1.85
CA PHE A 53 -0.12 -8.02 -1.15
C PHE A 53 -0.23 -8.35 0.34
N GLY A 54 0.87 -8.76 0.97
CA GLY A 54 0.95 -9.19 2.38
C GLY A 54 1.30 -10.67 2.57
N ALA A 55 1.05 -11.54 1.61
CA ALA A 55 1.30 -12.99 1.72
C ALA A 55 2.79 -13.32 1.93
N LYS A 56 3.69 -12.55 1.33
CA LYS A 56 5.15 -12.79 1.34
C LYS A 56 5.90 -12.02 2.44
N ASN A 57 5.21 -11.53 3.46
CA ASN A 57 5.82 -10.90 4.64
C ASN A 57 6.49 -11.91 5.57
N THR A 58 6.00 -13.15 5.58
CA THR A 58 6.43 -14.22 6.49
C THR A 58 6.99 -15.39 5.69
N PRO A 59 8.12 -16.01 6.08
CA PRO A 59 8.63 -17.17 5.39
C PRO A 59 7.64 -18.33 5.48
N ARG A 60 7.30 -18.94 4.36
CA ARG A 60 6.39 -20.11 4.28
C ARG A 60 7.18 -21.37 3.96
N VAL A 61 7.83 -21.39 2.83
CA VAL A 61 8.57 -22.55 2.31
C VAL A 61 10.07 -22.46 2.54
N THR A 62 10.62 -21.27 2.84
CA THR A 62 12.06 -21.03 3.05
C THR A 62 12.67 -21.92 4.15
N PRO A 63 12.05 -22.04 5.36
CA PRO A 63 12.60 -22.88 6.41
C PRO A 63 12.63 -24.37 6.02
N VAL A 64 11.61 -24.81 5.27
CA VAL A 64 11.53 -26.19 4.76
C VAL A 64 12.62 -26.46 3.74
N ALA A 65 12.80 -25.56 2.77
CA ALA A 65 13.87 -25.63 1.77
C ALA A 65 15.26 -25.65 2.43
N ALA A 66 15.46 -24.85 3.49
CA ALA A 66 16.71 -24.81 4.24
C ALA A 66 17.04 -26.14 4.91
N ILE A 67 16.07 -26.75 5.61
CA ILE A 67 16.27 -28.05 6.27
C ILE A 67 16.53 -29.15 5.25
N LEU A 68 15.81 -29.15 4.13
CA LEU A 68 16.03 -30.12 3.05
C LEU A 68 17.40 -29.94 2.39
N SER A 69 17.83 -28.70 2.18
CA SER A 69 19.17 -28.39 1.66
C SER A 69 20.26 -28.89 2.61
N ARG A 70 20.12 -28.65 3.92
CA ARG A 70 21.05 -29.18 4.94
C ARG A 70 21.14 -30.71 4.93
N LYS A 71 19.98 -31.39 4.80
CA LYS A 71 19.93 -32.85 4.77
C LYS A 71 20.52 -33.45 3.50
N SER A 72 20.29 -32.82 2.35
CA SER A 72 20.75 -33.34 1.05
C SER A 72 22.18 -32.91 0.72
N GLY A 73 22.71 -31.85 1.37
CA GLY A 73 23.99 -31.23 1.01
C GLY A 73 23.94 -30.54 -0.36
N LYS A 74 22.75 -30.19 -0.87
CA LYS A 74 22.53 -29.59 -2.19
C LYS A 74 21.57 -28.41 -2.09
N PRO A 75 21.58 -27.47 -3.07
CA PRO A 75 20.53 -26.47 -3.20
C PRO A 75 19.17 -27.13 -3.36
N VAL A 76 18.15 -26.58 -2.67
CA VAL A 76 16.75 -27.03 -2.76
C VAL A 76 15.86 -25.86 -3.15
N LYS A 77 15.04 -26.07 -4.17
CA LYS A 77 14.00 -25.12 -4.63
C LYS A 77 12.63 -25.69 -4.30
N ILE A 78 11.76 -24.84 -3.74
CA ILE A 78 10.34 -25.13 -3.52
C ILE A 78 9.52 -24.05 -4.21
N VAL A 79 8.50 -24.47 -4.94
CA VAL A 79 7.51 -23.60 -5.59
C VAL A 79 6.14 -24.15 -5.26
N LEU A 80 5.28 -23.33 -4.65
CA LEU A 80 3.89 -23.71 -4.39
C LEU A 80 3.07 -23.69 -5.68
N ASN A 81 2.17 -24.64 -5.84
CA ASN A 81 1.11 -24.53 -6.85
C ASN A 81 -0.05 -23.65 -6.34
N ARG A 82 -1.07 -23.38 -7.16
CA ARG A 82 -2.17 -22.49 -6.77
C ARG A 82 -3.03 -23.04 -5.63
N GLU A 83 -3.29 -24.32 -5.62
CA GLU A 83 -4.01 -24.97 -4.53
C GLU A 83 -3.28 -24.86 -3.20
N GLU A 84 -1.97 -25.10 -3.21
CA GLU A 84 -1.12 -24.97 -2.04
C GLU A 84 -1.08 -23.52 -1.53
N VAL A 85 -1.00 -22.53 -2.42
CA VAL A 85 -1.07 -21.11 -2.03
C VAL A 85 -2.38 -20.82 -1.32
N LEU A 86 -3.53 -21.17 -1.91
CA LEU A 86 -4.85 -20.88 -1.33
C LEU A 86 -5.08 -21.60 0.02
N LYS A 87 -4.53 -22.82 0.19
CA LYS A 87 -4.70 -23.60 1.42
C LYS A 87 -3.67 -23.29 2.52
N ALA A 88 -2.43 -22.91 2.17
CA ALA A 88 -1.31 -22.87 3.12
C ALA A 88 -0.80 -21.48 3.48
N THR A 89 -1.15 -20.42 2.73
CA THR A 89 -0.61 -19.08 2.99
C THR A 89 -1.43 -18.24 3.97
N GLY A 90 -2.64 -18.68 4.29
CA GLY A 90 -3.56 -18.06 5.22
C GLY A 90 -4.52 -17.07 4.56
N PRO A 91 -5.83 -17.11 4.93
CA PRO A 91 -6.85 -16.20 4.42
C PRO A 91 -6.70 -14.79 5.00
N ALA A 92 -7.39 -13.81 4.40
CA ALA A 92 -7.80 -12.61 5.10
C ALA A 92 -8.75 -12.97 6.26
N SER A 93 -8.80 -12.12 7.29
CA SER A 93 -9.67 -12.37 8.45
C SER A 93 -11.14 -12.24 8.07
N GLY A 94 -11.93 -13.27 8.36
CA GLY A 94 -13.37 -13.14 8.44
C GLY A 94 -13.76 -12.32 9.68
N ALA A 95 -14.84 -11.53 9.59
CA ALA A 95 -15.23 -10.65 10.68
C ALA A 95 -16.75 -10.50 10.80
N VAL A 96 -17.19 -10.21 12.02
CA VAL A 96 -18.54 -9.71 12.33
C VAL A 96 -18.39 -8.34 12.96
N VAL A 97 -19.01 -7.33 12.35
CA VAL A 97 -18.91 -5.94 12.79
C VAL A 97 -20.30 -5.37 13.01
N THR A 98 -20.51 -4.77 14.17
CA THR A 98 -21.72 -4.02 14.50
C THR A 98 -21.38 -2.55 14.61
N VAL A 99 -22.12 -1.70 13.91
CA VAL A 99 -21.92 -0.24 13.93
C VAL A 99 -23.22 0.45 14.35
N LYS A 100 -23.09 1.47 15.18
CA LYS A 100 -24.18 2.35 15.58
C LYS A 100 -23.69 3.79 15.49
N MET A 101 -24.41 4.62 14.77
CA MET A 101 -24.11 6.05 14.65
C MET A 101 -25.33 6.91 14.96
N GLY A 102 -25.08 8.14 15.39
CA GLY A 102 -26.12 9.11 15.66
C GLY A 102 -25.67 10.52 15.26
N ALA A 103 -26.57 11.25 14.59
CA ALA A 103 -26.33 12.62 14.17
C ALA A 103 -27.52 13.51 14.52
N THR A 104 -27.27 14.80 14.54
CA THR A 104 -28.33 15.81 14.62
C THR A 104 -29.01 15.95 13.25
N LYS A 105 -30.23 16.53 13.23
CA LYS A 105 -30.96 16.77 11.97
C LYS A 105 -30.24 17.73 11.01
N ASP A 106 -29.40 18.61 11.55
CA ASP A 106 -28.55 19.50 10.78
C ASP A 106 -27.23 18.85 10.32
N GLY A 107 -27.09 17.53 10.50
CA GLY A 107 -26.02 16.74 9.93
C GLY A 107 -24.69 16.74 10.72
N ILE A 108 -24.70 16.97 12.03
CA ILE A 108 -23.51 16.84 12.90
C ILE A 108 -23.46 15.42 13.48
N LEU A 109 -22.38 14.69 13.22
CA LEU A 109 -22.14 13.34 13.75
C LEU A 109 -21.81 13.42 15.25
N LYS A 110 -22.76 13.05 16.11
CA LYS A 110 -22.63 13.16 17.56
C LYS A 110 -21.97 11.96 18.20
N ALA A 111 -22.26 10.77 17.70
CA ALA A 111 -21.71 9.54 18.28
C ALA A 111 -21.48 8.46 17.22
N ALA A 112 -20.40 7.71 17.39
CA ALA A 112 -20.10 6.52 16.61
C ALA A 112 -19.62 5.40 17.55
N GLN A 113 -20.28 4.25 17.49
CA GLN A 113 -19.92 3.07 18.26
C GLN A 113 -19.76 1.87 17.33
N SER A 114 -18.73 1.06 17.57
CA SER A 114 -18.54 -0.19 16.84
C SER A 114 -18.09 -1.32 17.76
N ARG A 115 -18.49 -2.54 17.40
CA ARG A 115 -17.97 -3.78 17.95
C ARG A 115 -17.44 -4.63 16.81
N LEU A 116 -16.11 -4.85 16.80
CA LEU A 116 -15.41 -5.64 15.80
C LEU A 116 -15.01 -6.99 16.40
N VAL A 117 -15.38 -8.07 15.74
CA VAL A 117 -15.00 -9.44 16.10
C VAL A 117 -14.33 -10.07 14.90
N PHE A 118 -13.01 -10.26 14.97
CA PHE A 118 -12.21 -10.78 13.87
C PHE A 118 -11.70 -12.18 14.20
N GLY A 119 -11.83 -13.11 13.25
CA GLY A 119 -11.26 -14.43 13.37
C GLY A 119 -9.75 -14.38 13.12
N ALA A 120 -8.96 -14.94 14.05
CA ALA A 120 -7.49 -15.05 13.94
C ALA A 120 -7.02 -16.36 13.32
N GLY A 121 -7.90 -17.36 13.25
CA GLY A 121 -7.50 -18.73 12.99
C GLY A 121 -6.82 -19.37 14.19
N GLY A 122 -5.94 -20.34 13.99
CA GLY A 122 -5.32 -21.15 15.04
C GLY A 122 -4.37 -20.42 15.99
N PHE A 123 -4.04 -19.15 15.75
CA PHE A 123 -3.15 -18.33 16.59
C PHE A 123 -3.63 -16.90 16.65
N PRO A 124 -3.45 -16.17 17.77
CA PRO A 124 -3.76 -14.74 17.87
C PRO A 124 -3.03 -13.90 16.82
N GLY A 125 -3.59 -12.74 16.50
CA GLY A 125 -2.96 -11.74 15.63
C GLY A 125 -3.77 -11.47 14.36
N SER A 126 -5.11 -11.45 14.46
CA SER A 126 -5.94 -10.87 13.39
C SER A 126 -5.68 -9.37 13.26
N PRO A 127 -6.04 -8.75 12.14
CA PRO A 127 -5.83 -7.32 11.93
C PRO A 127 -6.92 -6.45 12.60
N VAL A 128 -7.54 -6.91 13.69
CA VAL A 128 -8.65 -6.20 14.35
C VAL A 128 -8.26 -4.81 14.84
N LEU A 129 -7.02 -4.62 15.33
CA LEU A 129 -6.53 -3.30 15.75
C LEU A 129 -6.50 -2.30 14.58
N ARG A 130 -6.11 -2.74 13.39
CA ARG A 130 -6.17 -1.88 12.21
C ARG A 130 -7.61 -1.59 11.78
N GLY A 131 -8.52 -2.54 11.92
CA GLY A 131 -9.96 -2.31 11.76
C GLY A 131 -10.48 -1.25 12.73
N MET A 132 -10.07 -1.32 14.01
CA MET A 132 -10.41 -0.32 15.05
C MET A 132 -9.91 1.08 14.66
N GLN A 133 -8.67 1.19 14.23
CA GLN A 133 -8.05 2.46 13.86
C GLN A 133 -8.68 3.11 12.63
N THR A 134 -9.25 2.31 11.71
CA THR A 134 -9.67 2.79 10.39
C THR A 134 -11.17 3.04 10.27
N ILE A 135 -12.00 2.41 11.10
CA ILE A 135 -13.46 2.40 10.93
C ILE A 135 -14.10 3.80 10.92
N PHE A 136 -13.58 4.73 11.72
CA PHE A 136 -14.08 6.10 11.81
C PHE A 136 -13.01 7.14 11.44
N ALA A 137 -11.84 6.73 10.98
CA ALA A 137 -10.68 7.60 10.81
C ALA A 137 -10.90 8.78 9.83
N CYS A 138 -11.81 8.65 8.87
CA CYS A 138 -12.16 9.74 7.96
C CYS A 138 -13.09 10.80 8.58
N TYR A 139 -13.61 10.56 9.78
CA TYR A 139 -14.62 11.40 10.43
C TYR A 139 -14.27 11.73 11.87
N GLN A 140 -14.84 12.84 12.35
CA GLN A 140 -14.66 13.32 13.70
C GLN A 140 -16.01 13.31 14.47
N PRO A 141 -16.48 12.14 14.96
CA PRO A 141 -17.65 12.10 15.84
C PRO A 141 -17.31 12.78 17.16
N GLU A 142 -18.29 13.48 17.76
CA GLU A 142 -18.10 14.13 19.06
C GLU A 142 -17.77 13.10 20.17
N HIS A 143 -18.34 11.89 20.05
CA HIS A 143 -18.04 10.75 20.92
C HIS A 143 -17.84 9.49 20.11
N SER A 144 -16.78 8.74 20.38
CA SER A 144 -16.52 7.45 19.73
C SER A 144 -16.21 6.35 20.73
N LYS A 145 -16.63 5.13 20.41
CA LYS A 145 -16.27 3.92 21.15
C LYS A 145 -16.10 2.75 20.20
N VAL A 146 -14.97 2.06 20.27
CA VAL A 146 -14.71 0.85 19.48
C VAL A 146 -14.28 -0.28 20.40
N ASP A 147 -15.06 -1.36 20.44
CA ASP A 147 -14.69 -2.60 21.10
C ASP A 147 -14.16 -3.60 20.07
N ALA A 148 -12.92 -4.05 20.21
CA ALA A 148 -12.23 -4.90 19.26
C ALA A 148 -11.85 -6.26 19.89
N TYR A 149 -12.21 -7.36 19.22
CA TYR A 149 -12.00 -8.73 19.69
C TYR A 149 -11.24 -9.54 18.65
N ASP A 150 -10.12 -10.12 19.06
CA ASP A 150 -9.32 -11.09 18.31
C ASP A 150 -9.71 -12.50 18.73
N VAL A 151 -10.34 -13.27 17.85
CA VAL A 151 -10.94 -14.56 18.20
C VAL A 151 -10.15 -15.72 17.59
N VAL A 152 -9.54 -16.53 18.43
CA VAL A 152 -8.85 -17.75 18.03
C VAL A 152 -9.87 -18.83 17.69
N THR A 153 -9.69 -19.51 16.55
CA THR A 153 -10.56 -20.56 16.03
C THR A 153 -9.76 -21.71 15.46
N ASN A 154 -10.38 -22.84 15.13
CA ASN A 154 -9.73 -23.98 14.46
C ASN A 154 -9.56 -23.79 12.93
N ALA A 155 -9.75 -22.58 12.42
CA ALA A 155 -9.48 -22.25 11.02
C ALA A 155 -7.98 -22.01 10.76
N PRO A 156 -7.52 -22.02 9.50
CA PRO A 156 -6.16 -21.62 9.17
C PRO A 156 -5.83 -20.22 9.73
N ARG A 157 -4.58 -20.06 10.22
CA ARG A 157 -4.12 -18.75 10.71
C ARG A 157 -4.28 -17.70 9.60
N VAL A 158 -4.85 -16.56 9.95
CA VAL A 158 -5.00 -15.44 9.01
C VAL A 158 -3.64 -14.84 8.64
N ALA A 159 -3.56 -14.26 7.45
CA ALA A 159 -2.40 -13.54 6.96
C ALA A 159 -2.77 -12.11 6.59
N ALA A 160 -1.77 -11.25 6.45
CA ALA A 160 -1.98 -9.92 5.93
C ALA A 160 -2.46 -9.97 4.47
N TYR A 161 -3.52 -9.23 4.18
CA TYR A 161 -3.97 -8.93 2.83
C TYR A 161 -4.21 -7.43 2.73
N ARG A 162 -3.58 -6.78 1.78
CA ARG A 162 -3.58 -5.34 1.45
C ARG A 162 -4.57 -4.50 2.27
N ALA A 163 -4.10 -3.55 3.08
CA ALA A 163 -4.88 -2.82 4.09
C ALA A 163 -5.61 -3.73 5.11
N PRO A 164 -4.87 -4.62 5.83
CA PRO A 164 -5.49 -5.62 6.69
C PRO A 164 -6.45 -4.99 7.72
N GLY A 165 -7.69 -5.48 7.76
CA GLY A 165 -8.74 -5.02 8.66
C GLY A 165 -9.47 -3.76 8.21
N ALA A 166 -8.82 -2.85 7.49
CA ALA A 166 -9.41 -1.58 7.07
C ALA A 166 -10.57 -1.76 6.09
N THR A 167 -10.43 -2.62 5.09
CA THR A 167 -11.46 -2.85 4.06
C THR A 167 -12.78 -3.30 4.67
N VAL A 168 -12.74 -4.24 5.62
CA VAL A 168 -13.93 -4.75 6.32
C VAL A 168 -14.53 -3.68 7.23
N ALA A 169 -13.70 -3.00 8.00
CA ALA A 169 -14.15 -1.96 8.93
C ALA A 169 -14.78 -0.78 8.17
N THR A 170 -14.16 -0.32 7.10
CA THR A 170 -14.66 0.77 6.27
C THR A 170 -15.95 0.42 5.56
N PHE A 171 -16.09 -0.82 5.05
CA PHE A 171 -17.37 -1.28 4.50
C PHE A 171 -18.53 -1.06 5.48
N CYS A 172 -18.35 -1.46 6.75
CA CYS A 172 -19.38 -1.33 7.76
C CYS A 172 -19.59 0.13 8.19
N GLY A 173 -18.51 0.88 8.41
CA GLY A 173 -18.58 2.29 8.81
C GLY A 173 -19.22 3.18 7.74
N GLU A 174 -18.79 3.08 6.51
CA GLU A 174 -19.26 3.87 5.37
C GLU A 174 -20.70 3.55 4.98
N SER A 175 -21.09 2.26 5.03
CA SER A 175 -22.47 1.85 4.75
C SER A 175 -23.44 2.38 5.82
N THR A 176 -23.04 2.34 7.10
CA THR A 176 -23.85 2.89 8.20
C THR A 176 -23.96 4.42 8.14
N LEU A 177 -22.87 5.09 7.76
CA LEU A 177 -22.84 6.54 7.62
C LEU A 177 -23.74 7.01 6.47
N ASP A 178 -23.72 6.30 5.33
CA ASP A 178 -24.58 6.57 4.19
C ASP A 178 -26.07 6.40 4.53
N GLU A 179 -26.39 5.32 5.24
CA GLU A 179 -27.74 5.04 5.74
C GLU A 179 -28.21 6.12 6.74
N LEU A 180 -27.33 6.56 7.66
CA LEU A 180 -27.64 7.63 8.60
C LEU A 180 -27.93 8.95 7.88
N ALA A 181 -27.10 9.34 6.91
CA ALA A 181 -27.30 10.56 6.10
C ALA A 181 -28.67 10.51 5.41
N SER A 182 -28.99 9.40 4.76
CA SER A 182 -30.27 9.18 4.08
C SER A 182 -31.46 9.26 5.08
N ALA A 183 -31.34 8.63 6.26
CA ALA A 183 -32.38 8.59 7.28
C ALA A 183 -32.73 9.98 7.86
N ILE A 184 -31.77 10.91 7.90
CA ILE A 184 -32.00 12.31 8.33
C ILE A 184 -32.31 13.25 7.19
N GLY A 185 -32.36 12.75 5.94
CA GLY A 185 -32.62 13.54 4.74
C GLY A 185 -31.47 14.48 4.35
N TYR A 186 -30.24 14.08 4.66
CA TYR A 186 -29.03 14.84 4.33
C TYR A 186 -28.33 14.22 3.11
N ASP A 187 -27.76 15.05 2.24
CA ASP A 187 -26.95 14.54 1.12
C ASP A 187 -25.74 13.78 1.65
N PRO A 188 -25.50 12.53 1.22
CA PRO A 188 -24.41 11.70 1.75
C PRO A 188 -23.00 12.30 1.54
N MET A 189 -22.77 13.06 0.46
CA MET A 189 -21.49 13.73 0.22
C MET A 189 -21.33 14.94 1.14
N ASP A 190 -22.37 15.76 1.29
CA ASP A 190 -22.36 16.91 2.19
C ASP A 190 -22.21 16.47 3.65
N PHE A 191 -22.81 15.33 4.02
CA PHE A 191 -22.66 14.76 5.34
C PHE A 191 -21.20 14.33 5.62
N ARG A 192 -20.52 13.73 4.62
CA ARG A 192 -19.10 13.39 4.70
C ARG A 192 -18.23 14.63 4.84
N ILE A 193 -18.41 15.64 4.00
CA ILE A 193 -17.64 16.90 4.06
C ILE A 193 -17.80 17.58 5.43
N LYS A 194 -19.02 17.65 5.93
CA LYS A 194 -19.32 18.33 7.20
C LYS A 194 -18.63 17.69 8.40
N ASN A 195 -18.48 16.37 8.39
CA ASN A 195 -17.98 15.59 9.52
C ASN A 195 -16.56 15.05 9.29
N ALA A 196 -15.90 15.44 8.20
CA ALA A 196 -14.57 14.95 7.84
C ALA A 196 -13.50 15.35 8.85
N SER A 197 -12.60 14.43 9.15
CA SER A 197 -11.40 14.69 9.95
C SER A 197 -10.49 15.70 9.26
N LYS A 198 -9.84 16.56 10.04
CA LYS A 198 -8.97 17.65 9.62
C LYS A 198 -7.60 17.52 10.24
N THR A 199 -6.63 18.23 9.69
CA THR A 199 -5.33 18.44 10.32
C THR A 199 -5.51 18.98 11.73
N GLY A 200 -4.87 18.33 12.71
CA GLY A 200 -4.97 18.68 14.13
C GLY A 200 -6.07 17.95 14.90
N ASP A 201 -7.02 17.26 14.24
CA ASP A 201 -7.94 16.35 14.92
C ASP A 201 -7.19 15.10 15.41
N SER A 202 -7.72 14.40 16.41
CA SER A 202 -7.15 13.16 16.92
C SER A 202 -7.83 11.92 16.33
N ASN A 203 -7.05 10.88 16.11
CA ASN A 203 -7.57 9.55 15.78
C ASN A 203 -8.05 8.81 17.05
N ILE A 204 -8.50 7.56 16.89
CA ILE A 204 -9.00 6.73 18.01
C ILE A 204 -7.90 6.36 19.05
N ASP A 205 -6.63 6.48 18.68
CA ASP A 205 -5.46 6.24 19.55
C ASP A 205 -4.96 7.53 20.21
N ASP A 206 -5.74 8.63 20.16
CA ASP A 206 -5.38 9.98 20.62
C ASP A 206 -4.14 10.59 19.93
N GLU A 207 -3.78 10.09 18.75
CA GLU A 207 -2.71 10.67 17.95
C GLU A 207 -3.27 11.77 17.04
N GLU A 208 -2.65 12.94 17.08
CA GLU A 208 -3.02 14.07 16.23
C GLU A 208 -2.69 13.79 14.75
N TYR A 209 -3.65 14.02 13.87
CA TYR A 209 -3.41 13.99 12.43
C TYR A 209 -2.44 15.09 12.01
N THR A 210 -1.31 14.69 11.42
CA THR A 210 -0.49 15.59 10.61
C THR A 210 -1.30 16.08 9.41
N ARG A 211 -0.71 16.91 8.54
CA ARG A 211 -1.42 17.40 7.36
C ARG A 211 -2.16 16.26 6.63
N ILE A 212 -3.48 16.37 6.55
CA ILE A 212 -4.38 15.52 5.78
C ILE A 212 -5.25 16.38 4.88
N GLY A 213 -5.60 15.88 3.69
CA GLY A 213 -6.42 16.58 2.69
C GLY A 213 -7.77 15.87 2.45
N ILE A 214 -8.37 15.29 3.49
CA ILE A 214 -9.65 14.56 3.36
C ILE A 214 -10.77 15.53 2.92
N VAL A 215 -10.85 16.71 3.53
CA VAL A 215 -11.85 17.72 3.18
C VAL A 215 -11.65 18.18 1.73
N GLU A 216 -10.43 18.51 1.36
CA GLU A 216 -10.07 18.95 0.00
C GLU A 216 -10.40 17.86 -1.04
N MET A 217 -10.15 16.59 -0.71
CA MET A 217 -10.51 15.45 -1.57
C MET A 217 -12.04 15.36 -1.74
N LEU A 218 -12.80 15.38 -0.66
CA LEU A 218 -14.26 15.30 -0.71
C LEU A 218 -14.88 16.46 -1.49
N GLU A 219 -14.38 17.69 -1.31
CA GLU A 219 -14.81 18.87 -2.05
C GLU A 219 -14.47 18.76 -3.54
N GLN A 220 -13.29 18.28 -3.90
CA GLN A 220 -12.91 18.05 -5.30
C GLN A 220 -13.76 16.97 -5.94
N VAL A 221 -14.02 15.86 -5.24
CA VAL A 221 -14.92 14.80 -5.72
C VAL A 221 -16.33 15.37 -5.96
N LYS A 222 -16.87 16.15 -5.01
CA LYS A 222 -18.21 16.73 -5.11
C LYS A 222 -18.42 17.58 -6.36
N ILE A 223 -17.40 18.31 -6.81
CA ILE A 223 -17.48 19.18 -8.00
C ILE A 223 -16.99 18.51 -9.28
N SER A 224 -16.46 17.27 -9.19
CA SER A 224 -15.91 16.56 -10.35
C SER A 224 -16.97 16.12 -11.35
N ASP A 225 -16.58 15.99 -12.60
CA ASP A 225 -17.44 15.44 -13.65
C ASP A 225 -17.78 13.96 -13.35
N GLU A 226 -16.87 13.20 -12.75
CA GLU A 226 -17.04 11.80 -12.38
C GLU A 226 -18.20 11.61 -11.39
N TYR A 227 -18.36 12.54 -10.45
CA TYR A 227 -19.45 12.49 -9.48
C TYR A 227 -20.77 13.05 -10.04
N ASN A 228 -20.71 14.14 -10.83
CA ASN A 228 -21.90 14.87 -11.28
C ASN A 228 -22.47 14.38 -12.62
N ARG A 229 -21.72 13.57 -13.39
CA ARG A 229 -22.23 13.02 -14.66
C ARG A 229 -23.47 12.16 -14.43
N PRO A 230 -24.45 12.17 -15.35
CA PRO A 230 -25.61 11.25 -15.27
C PRO A 230 -25.17 9.80 -15.23
N ILE A 231 -25.81 8.99 -14.40
CA ILE A 231 -25.63 7.53 -14.42
C ILE A 231 -26.11 7.00 -15.79
N LYS A 232 -25.31 6.14 -16.41
CA LYS A 232 -25.65 5.51 -17.67
C LYS A 232 -26.91 4.65 -17.50
N PRO A 233 -27.96 4.83 -18.31
CA PRO A 233 -29.15 3.99 -18.23
C PRO A 233 -28.79 2.56 -18.57
N SER A 234 -29.40 1.61 -17.86
CA SER A 234 -29.25 0.18 -18.15
C SER A 234 -29.78 -0.17 -19.55
N LYS A 235 -29.02 -0.93 -20.31
CA LYS A 235 -29.48 -1.48 -21.62
C LYS A 235 -30.57 -2.56 -21.44
N ASN A 236 -30.62 -3.18 -20.26
CA ASN A 236 -31.57 -4.22 -19.92
C ASN A 236 -32.80 -3.67 -19.19
N GLY A 237 -32.84 -2.36 -18.88
CA GLY A 237 -33.89 -1.75 -18.08
C GLY A 237 -33.77 -2.08 -16.59
N TRP A 238 -32.61 -2.53 -16.14
CA TRP A 238 -32.36 -2.82 -14.73
C TRP A 238 -32.22 -1.52 -13.90
N PRO A 239 -32.56 -1.55 -12.60
CA PRO A 239 -32.27 -0.44 -11.69
C PRO A 239 -30.78 -0.08 -11.69
N VAL A 240 -30.49 1.19 -11.70
CA VAL A 240 -29.12 1.73 -11.64
C VAL A 240 -28.94 2.59 -10.41
N GLY A 241 -27.74 2.65 -9.87
CA GLY A 241 -27.43 3.48 -8.71
C GLY A 241 -25.96 3.87 -8.67
N ARG A 242 -25.69 4.99 -7.95
CA ARG A 242 -24.36 5.49 -7.66
C ARG A 242 -24.09 5.46 -6.17
N GLY A 243 -22.92 4.98 -5.79
CA GLY A 243 -22.46 5.01 -4.42
C GLY A 243 -21.04 5.52 -4.30
N VAL A 244 -20.73 6.04 -3.13
CA VAL A 244 -19.41 6.53 -2.77
C VAL A 244 -18.93 5.88 -1.48
N GLY A 245 -17.60 5.82 -1.31
CA GLY A 245 -16.98 5.42 -0.08
C GLY A 245 -15.58 6.02 0.02
N ILE A 246 -15.14 6.33 1.23
CA ILE A 246 -13.79 6.84 1.51
C ILE A 246 -13.11 5.93 2.53
N GLY A 247 -11.81 5.68 2.34
CA GLY A 247 -11.00 4.89 3.25
C GLY A 247 -9.70 5.57 3.59
N TRP A 248 -9.26 5.35 4.83
CA TRP A 248 -8.03 5.86 5.39
C TRP A 248 -7.08 4.71 5.77
N TRP A 249 -5.77 4.93 5.63
CA TRP A 249 -4.73 3.99 6.01
C TRP A 249 -3.58 4.67 6.76
N PRO A 250 -3.22 4.18 7.97
CA PRO A 250 -2.05 4.69 8.70
C PRO A 250 -0.78 4.12 8.06
N CYS A 251 -0.24 4.81 7.06
CA CYS A 251 0.98 4.38 6.40
C CYS A 251 2.10 4.17 7.40
N GLY A 252 2.73 2.98 7.35
CA GLY A 252 3.75 2.60 8.30
C GLY A 252 5.04 3.41 8.16
N ILE A 253 5.88 3.34 9.19
CA ILE A 253 7.28 3.80 9.17
C ILE A 253 8.16 2.65 9.62
N GLU A 254 9.24 2.41 8.89
CA GLU A 254 10.30 1.49 9.24
C GLU A 254 11.57 1.94 8.53
N ILE A 255 12.74 1.50 8.97
CA ILE A 255 13.99 1.91 8.36
C ILE A 255 14.10 1.42 6.92
N SER A 256 14.50 2.32 6.05
CA SER A 256 14.96 2.05 4.69
C SER A 256 16.33 2.67 4.49
N SER A 257 17.21 1.98 3.78
CA SER A 257 18.57 2.44 3.53
C SER A 257 18.88 2.48 2.04
N ALA A 258 19.67 3.47 1.64
CA ALA A 258 20.18 3.63 0.30
C ALA A 258 21.67 4.02 0.32
N ARG A 259 22.40 3.55 -0.69
CA ARG A 259 23.78 3.97 -0.98
C ARG A 259 23.81 4.59 -2.38
N VAL A 260 24.34 5.80 -2.48
CA VAL A 260 24.55 6.53 -3.74
C VAL A 260 26.03 6.62 -4.00
N MET A 261 26.47 6.20 -5.19
CA MET A 261 27.88 6.19 -5.61
C MET A 261 28.02 6.81 -7.00
N VAL A 262 29.01 7.66 -7.16
CA VAL A 262 29.36 8.26 -8.45
C VAL A 262 30.44 7.40 -9.13
N ASN A 263 30.17 6.99 -10.36
CA ASN A 263 31.03 6.16 -11.18
C ASN A 263 32.14 6.99 -11.86
N HIS A 264 33.14 6.31 -12.39
CA HIS A 264 34.30 6.95 -13.06
C HIS A 264 33.96 7.66 -14.39
N ASP A 265 32.77 7.42 -14.93
CA ASP A 265 32.20 8.12 -16.09
C ASP A 265 31.25 9.25 -15.73
N GLY A 266 31.04 9.48 -14.43
CA GLY A 266 30.13 10.47 -13.88
C GLY A 266 28.68 10.00 -13.76
N GLY A 267 28.37 8.76 -14.15
CA GLY A 267 27.08 8.12 -13.89
C GLY A 267 26.88 7.79 -12.41
N VAL A 268 25.68 7.47 -12.01
CA VAL A 268 25.32 7.22 -10.60
C VAL A 268 24.73 5.84 -10.41
N ASP A 269 25.30 5.07 -9.48
CA ASP A 269 24.73 3.81 -8.99
C ASP A 269 24.06 4.03 -7.65
N VAL A 270 22.81 3.56 -7.53
CA VAL A 270 22.05 3.56 -6.28
C VAL A 270 21.77 2.13 -5.88
N SER A 271 22.31 1.71 -4.72
CA SER A 271 21.98 0.41 -4.13
C SER A 271 20.92 0.59 -3.05
N ILE A 272 19.87 -0.25 -3.09
CA ILE A 272 18.76 -0.22 -2.13
C ILE A 272 18.56 -1.57 -1.46
N GLY A 273 18.16 -1.58 -0.20
CA GLY A 273 17.82 -2.81 0.54
C GLY A 273 16.37 -3.26 0.35
N ALA A 274 15.56 -2.50 -0.38
CA ALA A 274 14.19 -2.85 -0.71
C ALA A 274 14.15 -3.88 -1.85
N VAL A 275 13.13 -4.73 -1.84
CA VAL A 275 12.83 -5.66 -2.95
C VAL A 275 12.04 -4.93 -4.04
N ASP A 276 12.21 -5.34 -5.31
CA ASP A 276 11.41 -4.77 -6.40
C ASP A 276 10.08 -5.54 -6.54
N LEU A 277 9.03 -4.92 -6.07
CA LEU A 277 7.68 -5.47 -5.99
C LEU A 277 6.66 -4.65 -6.80
N HIS A 278 6.93 -3.35 -7.01
CA HIS A 278 6.01 -2.40 -7.63
C HIS A 278 6.73 -1.34 -8.47
N GLY A 279 7.92 -1.67 -8.99
CA GLY A 279 8.73 -0.75 -9.78
C GLY A 279 9.53 0.24 -8.92
N ILE A 280 9.93 -0.13 -7.71
CA ILE A 280 10.67 0.75 -6.79
C ILE A 280 11.98 1.23 -7.39
N ARG A 281 12.65 0.45 -8.25
CA ARG A 281 13.87 0.86 -8.93
C ARG A 281 13.63 2.11 -9.79
N THR A 282 12.57 2.13 -10.58
CA THR A 282 12.22 3.29 -11.43
C THR A 282 11.93 4.53 -10.58
N GLY A 283 11.07 4.41 -9.56
CA GLY A 283 10.78 5.51 -8.65
C GLY A 283 12.04 6.01 -7.91
N THR A 284 12.92 5.09 -7.49
CA THR A 284 14.20 5.45 -6.87
C THR A 284 15.13 6.20 -7.83
N ALA A 285 15.20 5.80 -9.10
CA ALA A 285 15.99 6.50 -10.12
C ALA A 285 15.48 7.95 -10.29
N GLN A 286 14.17 8.15 -10.36
CA GLN A 286 13.56 9.47 -10.46
C GLN A 286 13.85 10.34 -9.23
N VAL A 287 13.73 9.79 -8.01
CA VAL A 287 14.06 10.52 -6.77
C VAL A 287 15.55 10.87 -6.69
N ALA A 288 16.43 9.97 -7.09
CA ALA A 288 17.88 10.24 -7.12
C ALA A 288 18.22 11.31 -8.17
N ALA A 289 17.62 11.23 -9.35
CA ALA A 289 17.79 12.21 -10.42
C ALA A 289 17.34 13.61 -9.99
N GLU A 290 16.15 13.73 -9.41
CA GLU A 290 15.63 14.99 -8.85
C GLU A 290 16.55 15.55 -7.76
N THR A 291 17.02 14.68 -6.85
CA THR A 291 17.96 15.08 -5.77
C THR A 291 19.28 15.60 -6.31
N LEU A 292 19.79 14.94 -7.36
CA LEU A 292 21.09 15.23 -7.95
C LEU A 292 21.03 16.23 -9.11
N GLY A 293 19.83 16.66 -9.55
CA GLY A 293 19.66 17.56 -10.69
C GLY A 293 20.19 16.98 -12.00
N ILE A 294 20.02 15.69 -12.24
CA ILE A 294 20.45 14.96 -13.42
C ILE A 294 19.29 14.21 -14.06
N GLU A 295 19.46 13.65 -15.24
CA GLU A 295 18.40 12.87 -15.89
C GLU A 295 18.30 11.46 -15.29
N PRO A 296 17.10 10.86 -15.21
CA PRO A 296 16.89 9.52 -14.62
C PRO A 296 17.66 8.39 -15.33
N ASP A 297 17.97 8.52 -16.62
CA ASP A 297 18.76 7.56 -17.40
C ASP A 297 20.25 7.54 -17.02
N GLN A 298 20.72 8.52 -16.26
CA GLN A 298 22.06 8.58 -15.69
C GLN A 298 22.15 7.84 -14.34
N VAL A 299 21.04 7.34 -13.82
CA VAL A 299 20.94 6.66 -12.53
C VAL A 299 20.63 5.18 -12.73
N ASN A 300 21.51 4.32 -12.27
CA ASN A 300 21.35 2.88 -12.28
C ASN A 300 20.99 2.38 -10.87
N VAL A 301 19.86 1.69 -10.71
CA VAL A 301 19.36 1.25 -9.40
C VAL A 301 19.45 -0.26 -9.27
N HIS A 302 20.11 -0.71 -8.19
CA HIS A 302 20.29 -2.11 -7.86
C HIS A 302 19.60 -2.49 -6.54
N THR A 303 18.79 -3.54 -6.54
CA THR A 303 18.35 -4.21 -5.31
C THR A 303 19.51 -5.04 -4.76
N ALA A 304 20.02 -4.67 -3.59
CA ALA A 304 21.17 -5.35 -2.98
C ALA A 304 20.74 -6.52 -2.09
N ASP A 305 21.61 -7.52 -2.00
CA ASP A 305 21.46 -8.57 -0.99
C ASP A 305 21.74 -8.05 0.43
N THR A 306 21.52 -8.90 1.44
CA THR A 306 21.65 -8.51 2.84
C THR A 306 23.09 -8.30 3.33
N GLU A 307 24.10 -8.50 2.49
CA GLU A 307 25.51 -8.21 2.76
C GLU A 307 25.96 -6.89 2.11
N GLY A 308 25.25 -6.45 1.05
CA GLY A 308 25.66 -5.32 0.24
C GLY A 308 25.19 -3.94 0.71
N ILE A 309 24.25 -3.86 1.68
CA ILE A 309 23.64 -2.60 2.15
C ILE A 309 23.14 -2.75 3.60
N PRO A 310 22.99 -1.62 4.36
CA PRO A 310 22.36 -1.65 5.68
C PRO A 310 20.88 -2.05 5.64
N TYR A 311 20.35 -2.38 6.82
CA TYR A 311 18.98 -2.87 7.03
C TYR A 311 17.91 -2.03 6.31
N THR A 312 16.98 -2.74 5.68
CA THR A 312 15.73 -2.18 5.14
C THR A 312 14.59 -3.13 5.51
N GLY A 313 13.51 -2.59 6.04
CA GLY A 313 12.33 -3.36 6.44
C GLY A 313 11.49 -3.86 5.26
N ASN A 314 10.33 -4.47 5.56
CA ASN A 314 9.42 -5.01 4.54
C ASN A 314 8.82 -3.91 3.64
N ALA A 315 8.56 -4.23 2.38
CA ALA A 315 7.64 -3.51 1.50
C ALA A 315 6.18 -3.79 1.92
N ALA A 316 5.75 -3.18 3.01
CA ALA A 316 4.44 -3.33 3.64
C ALA A 316 3.98 -2.02 4.27
N GLY A 317 2.66 -1.87 4.56
CA GLY A 317 2.12 -0.66 5.19
C GLY A 317 2.24 0.60 4.33
N SER A 318 2.36 0.46 3.01
CA SER A 318 2.41 1.56 2.02
C SER A 318 3.54 2.58 2.25
N ARG A 319 4.67 2.16 2.83
CA ARG A 319 5.72 3.07 3.33
C ARG A 319 6.98 3.14 2.48
N ILE A 320 7.27 2.05 1.71
CA ILE A 320 8.63 1.86 1.18
C ILE A 320 9.10 3.00 0.25
N THR A 321 8.24 3.49 -0.64
CA THR A 321 8.59 4.62 -1.52
C THR A 321 8.94 5.86 -0.71
N ARG A 322 8.13 6.20 0.31
CA ARG A 322 8.36 7.38 1.15
C ARG A 322 9.65 7.28 1.96
N THR A 323 9.85 6.17 2.68
CA THR A 323 11.03 6.00 3.55
C THR A 323 12.33 5.83 2.76
N LEU A 324 12.26 5.14 1.61
CA LEU A 324 13.40 4.99 0.72
C LEU A 324 13.77 6.31 0.01
N SER A 325 12.78 7.09 -0.43
CA SER A 325 13.02 8.42 -1.00
C SER A 325 13.76 9.33 -0.04
N GLN A 326 13.42 9.29 1.26
CA GLN A 326 14.15 10.04 2.28
C GLN A 326 15.62 9.55 2.41
N ALA A 327 15.85 8.24 2.38
CA ALA A 327 17.21 7.69 2.44
C ALA A 327 18.03 8.09 1.21
N VAL A 328 17.43 8.01 0.01
CA VAL A 328 18.07 8.41 -1.26
C VAL A 328 18.36 9.91 -1.27
N PHE A 329 17.41 10.74 -0.85
CA PHE A 329 17.61 12.18 -0.74
C PHE A 329 18.78 12.54 0.18
N LYS A 330 18.86 11.92 1.36
CA LYS A 330 19.97 12.15 2.31
C LYS A 330 21.32 11.68 1.74
N ALA A 331 21.36 10.50 1.14
CA ALA A 331 22.59 9.98 0.54
C ALA A 331 23.02 10.82 -0.67
N GLY A 332 22.11 11.23 -1.54
CA GLY A 332 22.38 12.12 -2.67
C GLY A 332 22.88 13.48 -2.25
N SER A 333 22.25 14.08 -1.23
CA SER A 333 22.70 15.36 -0.65
C SER A 333 24.12 15.26 -0.08
N ALA A 334 24.45 14.14 0.58
CA ALA A 334 25.79 13.90 1.09
C ALA A 334 26.83 13.71 -0.04
N VAL A 335 26.44 13.08 -1.17
CA VAL A 335 27.27 12.99 -2.37
C VAL A 335 27.54 14.39 -2.94
N ILE A 336 26.52 15.24 -3.07
CA ILE A 336 26.70 16.65 -3.52
C ILE A 336 27.67 17.38 -2.60
N ALA A 337 27.55 17.24 -1.28
CA ALA A 337 28.44 17.88 -0.32
C ALA A 337 29.90 17.42 -0.49
N GLN A 338 30.15 16.10 -0.67
CA GLN A 338 31.47 15.57 -0.96
C GLN A 338 32.04 16.15 -2.26
N MET A 339 31.21 16.24 -3.31
CA MET A 339 31.63 16.79 -4.61
C MET A 339 31.91 18.28 -4.51
N LYS A 340 31.13 19.07 -3.76
CA LYS A 340 31.45 20.50 -3.51
C LYS A 340 32.85 20.68 -2.94
N GLY A 341 33.25 19.86 -1.95
CA GLY A 341 34.60 19.87 -1.41
C GLY A 341 35.71 19.58 -2.45
N LYS A 342 35.44 18.68 -3.39
CA LYS A 342 36.40 18.39 -4.47
C LYS A 342 36.43 19.48 -5.54
N MET A 343 35.27 20.06 -5.86
CA MET A 343 35.16 21.15 -6.83
C MET A 343 35.76 22.46 -6.29
N ALA A 344 35.75 22.67 -4.96
CA ALA A 344 36.44 23.80 -4.32
C ALA A 344 37.93 23.83 -4.68
N VAL A 345 38.60 22.68 -4.62
CA VAL A 345 40.01 22.55 -5.04
C VAL A 345 40.18 22.89 -6.52
N ARG A 346 39.26 22.44 -7.37
CA ARG A 346 39.30 22.69 -8.83
C ARG A 346 39.09 24.17 -9.16
N PHE A 347 38.19 24.84 -8.44
CA PHE A 347 37.89 26.26 -8.65
C PHE A 347 38.85 27.20 -7.92
N GLY A 348 39.70 26.68 -7.00
CA GLY A 348 40.62 27.49 -6.20
C GLY A 348 39.92 28.38 -5.15
N VAL A 349 38.80 27.91 -4.61
CA VAL A 349 37.98 28.62 -3.60
C VAL A 349 37.70 27.71 -2.39
N ASP A 350 37.22 28.27 -1.29
CA ASP A 350 36.76 27.48 -0.15
C ASP A 350 35.41 26.82 -0.48
N THR A 351 35.11 25.67 0.17
CA THR A 351 33.92 24.86 -0.12
C THR A 351 32.59 25.61 0.02
N GLU A 352 32.52 26.58 0.91
CA GLU A 352 31.35 27.45 1.11
C GLU A 352 31.04 28.38 -0.06
N PHE A 353 32.02 28.63 -0.93
CA PHE A 353 31.85 29.41 -2.16
C PHE A 353 31.53 28.57 -3.39
N VAL A 354 31.42 27.23 -3.24
CA VAL A 354 30.94 26.34 -4.32
C VAL A 354 29.44 26.21 -4.23
N GLU A 355 28.77 26.66 -5.28
CA GLU A 355 27.33 26.45 -5.45
C GLU A 355 27.04 25.20 -6.28
N TYR A 356 25.85 24.62 -6.01
CA TYR A 356 25.31 23.53 -6.82
C TYR A 356 23.84 23.79 -7.09
N GLU A 357 23.48 23.95 -8.35
CA GLU A 357 22.12 24.25 -8.76
C GLU A 357 21.86 23.69 -10.17
N GLY A 358 20.68 23.08 -10.38
CA GLY A 358 20.25 22.56 -11.67
C GLY A 358 21.23 21.57 -12.29
N GLY A 359 21.94 20.76 -11.48
CA GLY A 359 22.89 19.77 -11.96
C GLY A 359 24.30 20.32 -12.28
N TYR A 360 24.63 21.55 -11.88
CA TYR A 360 25.92 22.18 -12.17
C TYR A 360 26.60 22.70 -10.90
N PHE A 361 27.90 22.47 -10.80
CA PHE A 361 28.80 23.10 -9.82
C PHE A 361 29.43 24.35 -10.42
N TYR A 362 29.54 25.42 -9.66
CA TYR A 362 30.23 26.66 -10.05
C TYR A 362 30.74 27.40 -8.82
N ALA A 363 31.75 28.26 -9.03
CA ALA A 363 32.19 29.19 -7.97
C ALA A 363 31.18 30.35 -7.89
N ARG A 364 30.77 30.73 -6.67
CA ARG A 364 29.75 31.78 -6.43
C ARG A 364 30.03 33.08 -7.17
N ASP A 365 31.30 33.49 -7.23
CA ASP A 365 31.76 34.72 -7.88
C ASP A 365 32.06 34.55 -9.38
N ASN A 366 31.94 33.31 -9.93
CA ASN A 366 32.22 33.03 -11.33
C ASN A 366 31.22 32.00 -11.86
N GLN A 367 30.04 32.46 -12.25
CA GLN A 367 28.98 31.59 -12.81
C GLN A 367 29.31 31.01 -14.18
N ASP A 368 30.30 31.57 -14.89
CA ASP A 368 30.76 31.02 -16.18
C ASP A 368 31.61 29.75 -16.00
N SER A 369 32.04 29.45 -14.75
CA SER A 369 32.82 28.25 -14.41
C SER A 369 31.98 26.98 -14.26
N LYS A 370 30.74 26.94 -14.77
CA LYS A 370 29.81 25.81 -14.60
C LYS A 370 30.39 24.50 -15.10
N VAL A 371 30.33 23.46 -14.25
CA VAL A 371 30.71 22.08 -14.55
C VAL A 371 29.52 21.19 -14.23
N SER A 372 29.08 20.38 -15.20
CA SER A 372 27.96 19.45 -14.99
C SER A 372 28.29 18.43 -13.89
N PHE A 373 27.25 17.88 -13.23
CA PHE A 373 27.41 16.80 -12.25
C PHE A 373 28.23 15.64 -12.84
N LYS A 374 27.91 15.24 -14.07
CA LYS A 374 28.57 14.15 -14.80
C LYS A 374 30.06 14.43 -15.00
N ASP A 375 30.41 15.60 -15.53
CA ASP A 375 31.82 15.96 -15.82
C ASP A 375 32.62 16.15 -14.51
N ALA A 376 31.98 16.72 -13.50
CA ALA A 376 32.56 16.87 -12.17
C ALA A 376 32.84 15.48 -11.55
N GLY A 377 31.85 14.58 -11.59
CA GLY A 377 31.94 13.20 -11.10
C GLY A 377 33.05 12.43 -11.79
N ALA A 378 33.08 12.45 -13.14
CA ALA A 378 34.12 11.80 -13.91
C ALA A 378 35.52 12.34 -13.60
N ALA A 379 35.68 13.66 -13.47
CA ALA A 379 36.97 14.27 -13.16
C ALA A 379 37.46 13.89 -11.74
N VAL A 380 36.57 13.91 -10.75
CA VAL A 380 36.91 13.62 -9.35
C VAL A 380 37.26 12.15 -9.15
N THR A 381 36.49 11.23 -9.74
CA THR A 381 36.70 9.78 -9.58
C THR A 381 37.92 9.27 -10.36
N LYS A 382 38.20 9.80 -11.55
CA LYS A 382 39.44 9.51 -12.29
C LYS A 382 40.71 9.88 -11.53
N ASN A 383 40.64 10.88 -10.66
CA ASN A 383 41.75 11.28 -9.79
C ASN A 383 41.86 10.43 -8.52
N GLY A 384 41.17 9.27 -8.48
CA GLY A 384 41.26 8.32 -7.35
C GLY A 384 40.39 8.65 -6.15
N SER A 385 39.46 9.61 -6.26
CA SER A 385 38.51 9.89 -5.16
C SER A 385 37.28 8.99 -5.30
N ASN A 386 36.92 8.34 -4.20
CA ASN A 386 35.63 7.63 -4.09
C ASN A 386 34.57 8.61 -3.61
N ILE A 387 33.52 8.81 -4.39
CA ILE A 387 32.35 9.60 -4.03
C ILE A 387 31.21 8.63 -3.77
N VAL A 388 30.94 8.40 -2.49
CA VAL A 388 29.90 7.47 -2.04
C VAL A 388 29.32 7.94 -0.71
N ALA A 389 28.01 7.82 -0.57
CA ALA A 389 27.34 8.04 0.70
C ALA A 389 26.25 6.98 0.92
N THR A 390 26.07 6.61 2.18
CA THR A 390 25.00 5.71 2.62
C THR A 390 24.18 6.45 3.68
N ALA A 391 22.87 6.38 3.55
CA ALA A 391 21.96 6.99 4.52
C ALA A 391 20.72 6.12 4.74
N SER A 392 20.03 6.39 5.85
CA SER A 392 18.70 5.84 6.15
C SER A 392 17.71 6.99 6.35
N ASN A 393 16.41 6.68 6.24
CA ASN A 393 15.38 7.64 6.63
C ASN A 393 15.49 8.00 8.13
N ASP A 394 14.85 9.10 8.51
CA ASP A 394 14.88 9.55 9.91
C ASP A 394 14.00 8.65 10.79
N PRO A 395 14.51 8.22 11.95
CA PRO A 395 13.71 7.42 12.90
C PRO A 395 12.49 8.18 13.46
N GLY A 396 12.53 9.52 13.46
CA GLY A 396 11.48 10.40 13.95
C GLY A 396 10.46 10.83 12.87
N MET A 397 10.49 10.27 11.67
CA MET A 397 9.43 10.53 10.67
C MET A 397 8.07 10.12 11.23
N ARG A 398 7.06 10.96 11.00
CA ARG A 398 5.67 10.67 11.39
C ARG A 398 4.95 9.91 10.26
N PRO A 399 3.93 9.07 10.57
CA PRO A 399 3.11 8.45 9.54
C PRO A 399 2.51 9.51 8.59
N ALA A 400 2.67 9.33 7.28
CA ALA A 400 1.98 10.15 6.28
C ALA A 400 0.75 9.38 5.82
N ASN A 401 -0.36 9.63 6.51
CA ASN A 401 -1.63 8.94 6.29
C ASN A 401 -2.06 8.97 4.81
N GLY A 402 -2.46 7.80 4.31
CA GLY A 402 -3.00 7.65 2.96
C GLY A 402 -4.52 7.54 2.99
N TYR A 403 -5.20 8.11 2.01
CA TYR A 403 -6.65 8.01 1.86
C TYR A 403 -7.03 7.98 0.40
N ALA A 404 -8.12 7.26 0.13
CA ALA A 404 -8.69 7.14 -1.21
C ALA A 404 -10.21 7.11 -1.13
N MET A 405 -10.86 7.66 -2.14
CA MET A 405 -12.30 7.67 -2.30
C MET A 405 -12.68 6.99 -3.61
N SER A 406 -13.74 6.19 -3.58
CA SER A 406 -14.27 5.48 -4.74
C SER A 406 -15.68 5.97 -5.07
N ILE A 407 -15.97 6.10 -6.37
CA ILE A 407 -17.30 6.27 -6.93
C ILE A 407 -17.61 5.03 -7.74
N ALA A 408 -18.74 4.39 -7.48
CA ALA A 408 -19.20 3.21 -8.19
C ALA A 408 -20.59 3.46 -8.79
N ASP A 409 -20.76 3.16 -10.08
CA ASP A 409 -22.06 3.07 -10.74
C ASP A 409 -22.37 1.59 -11.00
N VAL A 410 -23.55 1.14 -10.59
CA VAL A 410 -23.98 -0.23 -10.77
C VAL A 410 -25.32 -0.32 -11.48
N GLU A 411 -25.58 -1.45 -12.13
CA GLU A 411 -26.91 -1.93 -12.46
C GLU A 411 -27.15 -3.28 -11.77
N VAL A 412 -28.38 -3.54 -11.33
CA VAL A 412 -28.74 -4.75 -10.58
C VAL A 412 -29.85 -5.48 -11.31
N ASP A 413 -29.60 -6.75 -11.64
CA ASP A 413 -30.61 -7.64 -12.24
C ASP A 413 -31.66 -8.02 -11.17
N PRO A 414 -32.92 -7.61 -11.31
CA PRO A 414 -33.96 -7.89 -10.33
C PRO A 414 -34.39 -9.36 -10.29
N GLU A 415 -34.04 -10.14 -11.30
CA GLU A 415 -34.43 -11.56 -11.39
C GLU A 415 -33.38 -12.49 -10.77
N THR A 416 -32.11 -12.11 -10.82
CA THR A 416 -31.00 -12.96 -10.35
C THR A 416 -30.23 -12.37 -9.18
N GLY A 417 -30.37 -11.06 -8.93
CA GLY A 417 -29.55 -10.34 -7.96
C GLY A 417 -28.11 -10.04 -8.45
N LYS A 418 -27.82 -10.28 -9.74
CA LYS A 418 -26.50 -9.99 -10.29
C LYS A 418 -26.23 -8.49 -10.28
N ILE A 419 -25.15 -8.07 -9.65
CA ILE A 419 -24.61 -6.71 -9.73
C ILE A 419 -23.65 -6.65 -10.92
N GLN A 420 -23.82 -5.64 -11.77
CA GLN A 420 -22.87 -5.30 -12.82
C GLN A 420 -22.34 -3.89 -12.57
N LEU A 421 -21.02 -3.78 -12.41
CA LEU A 421 -20.35 -2.49 -12.31
C LEU A 421 -20.28 -1.86 -13.69
N THR A 422 -20.91 -0.68 -13.86
CA THR A 422 -21.00 0.00 -15.17
C THR A 422 -19.99 1.13 -15.32
N ASP A 423 -19.55 1.68 -14.19
CA ASP A 423 -18.49 2.70 -14.12
C ASP A 423 -17.83 2.67 -12.75
N PHE A 424 -16.53 3.00 -12.70
CA PHE A 424 -15.79 3.07 -11.44
C PHE A 424 -14.66 4.08 -11.54
N THR A 425 -14.58 4.99 -10.58
CA THR A 425 -13.49 5.95 -10.48
C THR A 425 -12.95 5.98 -9.05
N ILE A 426 -11.62 6.05 -8.94
CA ILE A 426 -10.93 6.18 -7.66
C ILE A 426 -10.11 7.47 -7.63
N PHE A 427 -10.27 8.23 -6.56
CA PHE A 427 -9.48 9.40 -6.19
C PHE A 427 -8.54 9.00 -5.07
N GLN A 428 -7.27 9.41 -5.17
CA GLN A 428 -6.32 9.14 -4.11
C GLN A 428 -5.34 10.29 -3.93
N ASP A 429 -5.14 10.70 -2.68
CA ASP A 429 -4.05 11.62 -2.34
C ASP A 429 -2.75 10.84 -2.13
N VAL A 430 -1.74 11.24 -2.88
CA VAL A 430 -0.41 10.60 -2.92
C VAL A 430 0.70 11.49 -2.35
N GLY A 431 0.30 12.65 -1.80
CA GLY A 431 1.27 13.69 -1.43
C GLY A 431 1.93 14.27 -2.67
N LYS A 432 3.22 14.02 -2.85
CA LYS A 432 3.93 14.27 -4.12
C LYS A 432 3.99 13.00 -4.96
N CYS A 433 3.47 13.06 -6.16
CA CYS A 433 3.51 11.95 -7.11
C CYS A 433 4.93 11.78 -7.69
N VAL A 434 5.54 10.62 -7.44
CA VAL A 434 6.88 10.30 -7.99
C VAL A 434 6.78 9.80 -9.42
N ASN A 435 5.83 8.87 -9.67
CA ASN A 435 5.63 8.28 -11.00
C ASN A 435 4.13 8.07 -11.22
N PRO A 436 3.47 8.91 -12.03
CA PRO A 436 2.03 8.83 -12.25
C PRO A 436 1.56 7.46 -12.73
N THR A 437 2.23 6.86 -13.71
CA THR A 437 1.85 5.54 -14.25
C THR A 437 1.90 4.44 -13.19
N GLN A 438 2.90 4.44 -12.31
CA GLN A 438 2.98 3.47 -11.22
C GLN A 438 1.91 3.73 -10.16
N VAL A 439 1.57 4.99 -9.89
CA VAL A 439 0.49 5.36 -8.99
C VAL A 439 -0.85 4.89 -9.53
N GLU A 440 -1.17 5.18 -10.78
CA GLU A 440 -2.39 4.70 -11.46
C GLU A 440 -2.50 3.18 -11.42
N ASN A 441 -1.41 2.45 -11.70
CA ASN A 441 -1.38 0.99 -11.59
C ASN A 441 -1.70 0.50 -10.17
N GLN A 442 -1.21 1.19 -9.13
CA GLN A 442 -1.54 0.84 -7.74
C GLN A 442 -3.00 1.15 -7.41
N MET A 443 -3.54 2.27 -7.91
CA MET A 443 -4.93 2.65 -7.72
C MET A 443 -5.88 1.66 -8.40
N GLN A 444 -5.65 1.35 -9.66
CA GLN A 444 -6.45 0.38 -10.43
C GLN A 444 -6.34 -1.03 -9.82
N GLY A 445 -5.12 -1.49 -9.54
CA GLY A 445 -4.92 -2.82 -8.96
C GLY A 445 -5.50 -2.97 -7.55
N GLY A 446 -5.53 -1.90 -6.74
CA GLY A 446 -6.18 -1.89 -5.44
C GLY A 446 -7.70 -1.88 -5.55
N ALA A 447 -8.25 -1.05 -6.45
CA ALA A 447 -9.67 -1.00 -6.72
C ALA A 447 -10.22 -2.36 -7.19
N VAL A 448 -9.54 -3.02 -8.14
CA VAL A 448 -9.93 -4.36 -8.63
C VAL A 448 -9.98 -5.40 -7.50
N GLN A 449 -9.00 -5.39 -6.60
CA GLN A 449 -9.03 -6.29 -5.44
C GLN A 449 -10.19 -5.97 -4.48
N GLY A 450 -10.49 -4.69 -4.25
CA GLY A 450 -11.63 -4.29 -3.42
C GLY A 450 -12.98 -4.65 -4.06
N ILE A 451 -13.09 -4.54 -5.39
CA ILE A 451 -14.27 -4.96 -6.17
C ILE A 451 -14.44 -6.49 -6.09
N GLY A 452 -13.35 -7.25 -6.23
CA GLY A 452 -13.39 -8.70 -6.07
C GLY A 452 -13.87 -9.13 -4.68
N TRP A 453 -13.38 -8.47 -3.64
CA TRP A 453 -13.85 -8.67 -2.26
C TRP A 453 -15.34 -8.34 -2.10
N ALA A 454 -15.79 -7.27 -2.76
CA ALA A 454 -17.19 -6.86 -2.72
C ALA A 454 -18.14 -7.86 -3.39
N LEU A 455 -17.75 -8.48 -4.51
CA LEU A 455 -18.68 -9.14 -5.42
C LEU A 455 -18.53 -10.65 -5.52
N SER A 456 -17.30 -11.21 -5.40
CA SER A 456 -17.07 -12.60 -5.84
C SER A 456 -16.06 -13.41 -5.03
N GLU A 457 -15.12 -12.77 -4.32
CA GLU A 457 -14.02 -13.48 -3.67
C GLU A 457 -14.36 -13.87 -2.23
N GLU A 458 -14.40 -15.19 -1.97
CA GLU A 458 -14.50 -15.74 -0.61
C GLU A 458 -13.86 -17.12 -0.53
N TYR A 459 -13.40 -17.52 0.67
CA TYR A 459 -13.02 -18.90 0.95
C TYR A 459 -14.23 -19.69 1.43
N VAL A 460 -14.53 -20.78 0.72
CA VAL A 460 -15.66 -21.66 1.03
C VAL A 460 -15.14 -22.94 1.69
N TYR A 461 -15.55 -23.15 2.94
CA TYR A 461 -15.24 -24.36 3.70
C TYR A 461 -16.50 -25.20 3.88
N ASP A 462 -16.35 -26.53 3.83
CA ASP A 462 -17.43 -27.44 4.20
C ASP A 462 -17.50 -27.66 5.72
N ASP A 463 -18.46 -28.46 6.15
CA ASP A 463 -18.69 -28.81 7.56
C ASP A 463 -17.51 -29.57 8.20
N GLN A 464 -16.59 -30.11 7.40
CA GLN A 464 -15.38 -30.77 7.85
C GLN A 464 -14.17 -29.82 7.89
N GLY A 465 -14.37 -28.56 7.50
CA GLY A 465 -13.31 -27.55 7.44
C GLY A 465 -12.41 -27.67 6.21
N LEU A 466 -12.81 -28.42 5.18
CA LEU A 466 -12.05 -28.54 3.93
C LEU A 466 -12.42 -27.39 2.98
N MET A 467 -11.41 -26.69 2.45
CA MET A 467 -11.61 -25.66 1.45
C MET A 467 -12.09 -26.26 0.12
N ARG A 468 -13.22 -25.79 -0.39
CA ARG A 468 -13.90 -26.33 -1.58
C ARG A 468 -13.55 -25.59 -2.87
N ASN A 469 -13.04 -24.38 -2.77
CA ASN A 469 -12.74 -23.52 -3.92
C ASN A 469 -11.25 -23.13 -4.03
N ALA A 470 -10.36 -24.11 -3.88
CA ALA A 470 -8.91 -23.90 -3.91
C ALA A 470 -8.30 -23.85 -5.34
N SER A 471 -9.04 -23.35 -6.32
CA SER A 471 -8.58 -23.20 -7.70
C SER A 471 -9.13 -21.92 -8.33
N PHE A 472 -8.53 -21.42 -9.42
CA PHE A 472 -9.09 -20.28 -10.17
C PHE A 472 -10.39 -20.59 -10.92
N LEU A 473 -10.81 -21.86 -10.98
CA LEU A 473 -12.12 -22.23 -11.50
C LEU A 473 -13.22 -21.79 -10.53
N ASP A 474 -13.01 -21.96 -9.24
CA ASP A 474 -14.02 -21.79 -8.19
C ASP A 474 -13.77 -20.56 -7.32
N TYR A 475 -12.51 -20.18 -7.07
CA TYR A 475 -12.14 -18.90 -6.46
C TYR A 475 -12.10 -17.83 -7.55
N ARG A 476 -13.19 -17.09 -7.66
CA ARG A 476 -13.42 -16.18 -8.79
C ARG A 476 -12.89 -14.78 -8.52
N MET A 477 -11.68 -14.52 -8.97
CA MET A 477 -11.18 -13.16 -9.06
C MET A 477 -11.79 -12.46 -10.29
N PRO A 478 -12.07 -11.15 -10.23
CA PRO A 478 -12.55 -10.39 -11.37
C PRO A 478 -11.58 -10.48 -12.55
N THR A 479 -12.13 -10.66 -13.75
CA THR A 479 -11.39 -10.59 -15.01
C THR A 479 -11.61 -9.24 -15.68
N ALA A 480 -10.86 -8.95 -16.76
CA ALA A 480 -11.05 -7.74 -17.55
C ALA A 480 -12.46 -7.62 -18.20
N LEU A 481 -13.20 -8.74 -18.30
CA LEU A 481 -14.57 -8.74 -18.83
C LEU A 481 -15.62 -8.42 -17.74
N ASP A 482 -15.28 -8.56 -16.49
CA ASP A 482 -16.19 -8.33 -15.36
C ASP A 482 -16.21 -6.87 -14.91
N LEU A 483 -15.27 -6.06 -15.39
CA LEU A 483 -15.02 -4.71 -14.90
C LEU A 483 -15.06 -3.67 -16.01
N PRO A 484 -15.56 -2.45 -15.74
CA PRO A 484 -15.29 -1.30 -16.60
C PRO A 484 -13.82 -0.90 -16.53
N MET A 485 -13.38 0.02 -17.39
CA MET A 485 -12.13 0.71 -17.21
C MET A 485 -12.18 1.51 -15.89
N ILE A 486 -11.21 1.29 -15.03
CA ILE A 486 -11.10 1.99 -13.74
C ILE A 486 -10.51 3.38 -13.99
N GLY A 487 -11.31 4.42 -13.76
CA GLY A 487 -10.84 5.81 -13.78
C GLY A 487 -9.97 6.10 -12.55
N THR A 488 -8.92 6.88 -12.73
CA THR A 488 -8.00 7.28 -11.66
C THR A 488 -7.82 8.79 -11.64
N VAL A 489 -7.92 9.40 -10.45
CA VAL A 489 -7.67 10.82 -10.24
C VAL A 489 -6.63 10.95 -9.11
N ILE A 490 -5.44 11.40 -9.47
CA ILE A 490 -4.33 11.61 -8.52
C ILE A 490 -4.48 13.00 -7.91
N LEU A 491 -4.50 13.06 -6.57
CA LEU A 491 -4.48 14.30 -5.81
C LEU A 491 -3.14 14.43 -5.09
N GLU A 492 -2.66 15.68 -4.98
CA GLU A 492 -1.38 15.98 -4.34
C GLU A 492 -1.59 16.96 -3.17
N THR A 493 -1.62 16.41 -1.94
CA THR A 493 -1.51 17.18 -0.68
C THR A 493 -0.22 16.75 0.01
N PRO A 494 0.92 17.44 -0.24
CA PRO A 494 2.20 17.00 0.29
C PRO A 494 2.19 16.85 1.81
N ALA A 495 2.83 15.80 2.32
CA ALA A 495 3.04 15.60 3.76
C ALA A 495 4.04 16.63 4.29
N ASP A 496 3.93 16.98 5.59
CA ASP A 496 4.76 18.01 6.22
C ASP A 496 6.22 17.58 6.40
N ASP A 497 6.51 16.26 6.37
CA ASP A 497 7.84 15.71 6.58
C ASP A 497 8.20 14.65 5.52
N GLY A 498 9.47 14.27 5.50
CA GLY A 498 10.02 13.37 4.48
C GLY A 498 10.38 14.09 3.18
N ALA A 499 11.20 13.43 2.36
CA ALA A 499 11.60 13.97 1.07
C ALA A 499 10.38 14.18 0.17
N PHE A 500 10.26 15.37 -0.38
CA PHE A 500 9.24 15.77 -1.35
C PHE A 500 7.77 15.70 -0.86
N GLY A 501 7.49 15.37 0.40
CA GLY A 501 6.11 15.26 0.92
C GLY A 501 5.32 14.05 0.37
N ILE A 502 6.00 12.98 0.01
CA ILE A 502 5.41 11.74 -0.54
C ILE A 502 4.52 11.05 0.51
N ARG A 503 3.36 10.51 0.09
CA ARG A 503 2.47 9.65 0.89
C ARG A 503 2.49 8.22 0.39
N GLY A 504 1.99 7.30 1.20
CA GLY A 504 1.82 5.90 0.81
C GLY A 504 0.64 5.69 -0.13
N VAL A 505 0.84 4.88 -1.17
CA VAL A 505 -0.14 4.68 -2.24
C VAL A 505 -0.69 3.25 -2.27
N GLY A 506 0.06 2.28 -1.76
CA GLY A 506 -0.19 0.87 -2.03
C GLY A 506 -1.51 0.32 -1.48
N GLU A 507 -1.92 0.71 -0.28
CA GLU A 507 -3.06 0.10 0.44
C GLU A 507 -4.37 0.90 0.38
N PRO A 508 -4.40 2.23 0.39
CA PRO A 508 -5.65 2.98 0.37
C PRO A 508 -6.66 2.57 -0.73
N PRO A 509 -6.22 2.21 -1.95
CA PRO A 509 -7.15 1.93 -3.05
C PRO A 509 -8.08 0.72 -2.86
N ILE A 510 -7.74 -0.24 -2.00
CA ILE A 510 -8.59 -1.42 -1.76
C ILE A 510 -9.70 -1.16 -0.73
N ILE A 511 -9.58 -0.09 0.06
CA ILE A 511 -10.37 0.09 1.30
C ILE A 511 -11.81 0.47 0.98
N ALA A 512 -12.01 1.47 0.13
CA ALA A 512 -13.30 2.08 -0.15
C ALA A 512 -14.23 1.32 -1.14
N PRO A 513 -13.74 0.53 -2.12
CA PRO A 513 -14.58 -0.07 -3.14
C PRO A 513 -15.77 -0.90 -2.60
N PRO A 514 -15.64 -1.75 -1.55
CA PRO A 514 -16.78 -2.50 -1.06
C PRO A 514 -17.92 -1.62 -0.53
N ALA A 515 -17.58 -0.52 0.14
CA ALA A 515 -18.58 0.43 0.63
C ALA A 515 -19.23 1.20 -0.52
N ALA A 516 -18.44 1.69 -1.48
CA ALA A 516 -18.97 2.41 -2.64
C ALA A 516 -19.97 1.55 -3.43
N ILE A 517 -19.64 0.27 -3.66
CA ILE A 517 -20.53 -0.66 -4.36
C ILE A 517 -21.78 -0.95 -3.54
N ALA A 518 -21.67 -1.18 -2.23
CA ALA A 518 -22.83 -1.44 -1.37
C ALA A 518 -23.78 -0.22 -1.31
N ASN A 519 -23.23 0.99 -1.27
CA ASN A 519 -24.01 2.22 -1.32
C ASN A 519 -24.69 2.40 -2.68
N ALA A 520 -24.00 2.05 -3.79
CA ALA A 520 -24.59 2.07 -5.13
C ALA A 520 -25.73 1.05 -5.29
N VAL A 521 -25.58 -0.14 -4.71
CA VAL A 521 -26.66 -1.15 -4.69
C VAL A 521 -27.86 -0.63 -3.90
N HIS A 522 -27.63 -0.01 -2.75
CA HIS A 522 -28.71 0.60 -1.97
C HIS A 522 -29.43 1.71 -2.74
N ASP A 523 -28.70 2.55 -3.45
CA ASP A 523 -29.29 3.60 -4.30
C ASP A 523 -30.11 3.01 -5.45
N ALA A 524 -29.63 1.90 -6.07
CA ALA A 524 -30.32 1.24 -7.18
C ALA A 524 -31.63 0.55 -6.79
N ILE A 525 -31.64 -0.19 -5.67
CA ILE A 525 -32.73 -1.12 -5.34
C ILE A 525 -33.34 -0.91 -3.92
N GLY A 526 -32.86 0.07 -3.16
CA GLY A 526 -33.35 0.38 -1.80
C GLY A 526 -33.03 -0.68 -0.75
N VAL A 527 -32.14 -1.63 -1.04
CA VAL A 527 -31.77 -2.73 -0.14
C VAL A 527 -30.37 -2.55 0.39
N ARG A 528 -30.20 -2.61 1.71
CA ARG A 528 -28.87 -2.51 2.35
C ARG A 528 -28.23 -3.91 2.45
N MET A 529 -27.09 -4.07 1.78
CA MET A 529 -26.27 -5.27 1.91
C MET A 529 -25.42 -5.23 3.18
N THR A 530 -25.47 -6.31 3.97
CA THR A 530 -24.79 -6.42 5.29
C THR A 530 -23.70 -7.50 5.30
N SER A 531 -23.46 -8.18 4.20
CA SER A 531 -22.42 -9.21 4.09
C SER A 531 -21.68 -9.14 2.76
N LEU A 532 -20.41 -9.54 2.79
CA LEU A 532 -19.54 -9.68 1.62
C LEU A 532 -19.15 -11.15 1.40
N PRO A 533 -18.93 -11.56 0.15
CA PRO A 533 -19.24 -10.82 -1.07
C PRO A 533 -20.74 -10.68 -1.29
N MET A 534 -21.16 -9.64 -1.99
CA MET A 534 -22.54 -9.42 -2.44
C MET A 534 -22.80 -10.30 -3.67
N SER A 535 -22.76 -11.62 -3.47
CA SER A 535 -23.04 -12.57 -4.54
C SER A 535 -24.48 -12.45 -5.03
N PRO A 536 -24.78 -12.83 -6.29
CA PRO A 536 -26.16 -12.78 -6.83
C PRO A 536 -27.19 -13.44 -5.92
N GLU A 537 -26.84 -14.58 -5.34
CA GLU A 537 -27.72 -15.32 -4.41
C GLU A 537 -28.04 -14.49 -3.16
N ARG A 538 -27.02 -13.86 -2.54
CA ARG A 538 -27.19 -13.03 -1.34
C ARG A 538 -28.00 -11.77 -1.63
N VAL A 539 -27.74 -11.12 -2.77
CA VAL A 539 -28.50 -9.95 -3.21
C VAL A 539 -29.95 -10.32 -3.44
N PHE A 540 -30.21 -11.40 -4.21
CA PHE A 540 -31.56 -11.88 -4.49
C PHE A 540 -32.33 -12.26 -3.21
N ALA A 541 -31.70 -12.98 -2.29
CA ALA A 541 -32.32 -13.34 -1.00
C ALA A 541 -32.69 -12.08 -0.19
N THR A 542 -31.80 -11.08 -0.13
CA THR A 542 -32.07 -9.83 0.58
C THR A 542 -33.20 -9.03 -0.07
N MET A 543 -33.26 -8.96 -1.42
CA MET A 543 -34.38 -8.34 -2.16
C MET A 543 -35.73 -8.99 -1.87
N LYS A 544 -35.76 -10.30 -1.62
CA LYS A 544 -36.98 -11.05 -1.30
C LYS A 544 -37.37 -11.00 0.19
N GLY A 545 -36.61 -10.33 1.03
CA GLY A 545 -36.84 -10.28 2.47
C GLY A 545 -36.53 -11.60 3.19
N SER A 546 -35.72 -12.46 2.59
CA SER A 546 -35.32 -13.79 3.11
C SER A 546 -33.92 -13.76 3.72
N SER A 547 -33.57 -12.71 4.46
CA SER A 547 -32.24 -12.55 5.08
C SER A 547 -32.16 -13.17 6.47
#